data_6e72bded2d91011876af13eb81fb66ce
#
_entry.id   6e72bded2d91011876af13eb81fb66ce
#
_cell.length_a   1.000
_cell.length_b   1.000
_cell.length_c   1.000
_cell.angle_alpha   90.00
_cell.angle_beta   90.00
_cell.angle_gamma   90.00
#
_symmetry.space_group_name_H-M   'P 1'
#
loop_
_entity.id
_entity.type
_entity.pdbx_description
1 polymer ?
#
loop_
_entity_poly.entity_id
_entity_poly.type
_entity_poly.pdbx_seq_one_letter_code
_entity_poly.pdbx_strand_id
1 'polypeptide(L)'
;MKANQALFRVVRMCRVLGRSLSGYYAWRSRPPSARAREDAALTERIRAIHERSRGTYGAPRIHAELAAEGTHVSRKRVARLMRAAGLEGVSRRKGWKTTVRDQNARPAPDLVERKFVADGPDQLWVADITYIPTWAGFLFLAVVVDAWSRRVVGWAMATYLRTELVLEALNMAVSQRQPESVIHHSDQGCQYTSIAFGHRCREAGVRPSMGSVGDCFDNAMCESFFATLECELLDRRPFRTQAEARLAVFDFIEGWYNPQRRHSGLGYLSPVAYERGGMARSGKAEARRASF
;
A
#
# COMPACT_ATOMS: atom_id res chain seq x y z
N MET A 1 35.19 7.83 28.28
CA MET A 1 35.54 8.95 29.20
C MET A 1 34.29 9.69 29.70
N LYS A 2 33.39 10.21 28.85
CA LYS A 2 32.21 11.00 29.30
C LYS A 2 31.34 10.24 30.33
N ALA A 3 31.04 8.97 30.09
CA ALA A 3 30.23 8.13 31.00
C ALA A 3 30.88 7.84 32.34
N ASN A 4 32.20 7.94 32.47
CA ASN A 4 32.95 7.56 33.67
C ASN A 4 33.51 8.78 34.43
N GLN A 5 33.05 10.01 34.09
CA GLN A 5 33.55 11.24 34.72
C GLN A 5 33.19 11.36 36.21
N ALA A 6 32.08 10.73 36.63
CA ALA A 6 31.65 10.71 38.02
C ALA A 6 32.60 9.85 38.88
N LEU A 7 33.25 8.85 38.29
CA LEU A 7 34.08 7.87 38.98
C LEU A 7 35.58 8.20 38.92
N PHE A 8 36.03 8.77 37.81
CA PHE A 8 37.45 9.02 37.53
C PHE A 8 37.71 10.42 37.02
N ARG A 9 38.78 11.05 37.54
CA ARG A 9 39.25 12.36 37.06
C ARG A 9 39.66 12.27 35.58
N VAL A 10 39.25 13.25 34.77
CA VAL A 10 39.50 13.31 33.30
C VAL A 10 41.00 13.19 33.00
N VAL A 11 41.86 13.86 33.82
CA VAL A 11 43.33 13.80 33.66
C VAL A 11 43.86 12.37 33.74
N ARG A 12 43.39 11.58 34.71
CA ARG A 12 43.80 10.17 34.88
C ARG A 12 43.35 9.32 33.69
N MET A 13 42.09 9.51 33.23
CA MET A 13 41.57 8.81 32.06
C MET A 13 42.31 9.16 30.78
N CYS A 14 42.67 10.44 30.58
CA CYS A 14 43.47 10.88 29.44
C CYS A 14 44.85 10.21 29.44
N ARG A 15 45.52 10.15 30.60
CA ARG A 15 46.85 9.51 30.73
C ARG A 15 46.78 8.03 30.38
N VAL A 16 45.81 7.29 30.94
CA VAL A 16 45.64 5.84 30.70
C VAL A 16 45.32 5.54 29.23
N LEU A 17 44.54 6.40 28.58
CA LEU A 17 44.12 6.24 27.16
C LEU A 17 45.09 6.87 26.16
N GLY A 18 46.21 7.41 26.60
CA GLY A 18 47.23 8.04 25.75
C GLY A 18 46.66 9.25 24.96
N ARG A 19 45.75 10.04 25.58
CA ARG A 19 45.12 11.20 24.93
C ARG A 19 45.48 12.49 25.70
N SER A 20 45.65 13.58 24.95
CA SER A 20 45.90 14.90 25.55
C SER A 20 44.64 15.43 26.25
N LEU A 21 44.83 16.12 27.37
CA LEU A 21 43.75 16.76 28.12
C LEU A 21 43.09 17.88 27.28
N SER A 22 43.89 18.67 26.61
CA SER A 22 43.41 19.73 25.69
C SER A 22 42.62 19.17 24.52
N GLY A 23 43.09 18.06 23.93
CA GLY A 23 42.38 17.35 22.85
C GLY A 23 41.00 16.83 23.29
N TYR A 24 40.93 16.34 24.55
CA TYR A 24 39.64 15.90 25.12
C TYR A 24 38.65 17.04 25.27
N TYR A 25 39.08 18.19 25.84
CA TYR A 25 38.20 19.36 26.01
C TYR A 25 37.84 19.99 24.66
N ALA A 26 38.78 20.12 23.71
CA ALA A 26 38.50 20.58 22.37
C ALA A 26 37.49 19.67 21.64
N TRP A 27 37.59 18.35 21.80
CA TRP A 27 36.59 17.42 21.27
C TRP A 27 35.22 17.60 21.95
N ARG A 28 35.21 17.80 23.28
CA ARG A 28 33.97 17.98 24.06
C ARG A 28 33.22 19.25 23.71
N SER A 29 33.93 20.35 23.46
CA SER A 29 33.38 21.67 23.12
C SER A 29 33.14 21.86 21.61
N ARG A 30 33.62 20.93 20.78
CA ARG A 30 33.47 21.05 19.33
C ARG A 30 31.99 21.07 18.92
N PRO A 31 31.56 22.07 18.16
CA PRO A 31 30.20 22.08 17.62
C PRO A 31 30.00 20.90 16.66
N PRO A 32 28.75 20.44 16.47
CA PRO A 32 28.45 19.39 15.50
C PRO A 32 29.01 19.70 14.11
N SER A 33 29.60 18.71 13.46
CA SER A 33 30.10 18.86 12.09
C SER A 33 28.97 19.27 11.11
N ALA A 34 29.29 19.86 9.98
CA ALA A 34 28.32 20.18 8.94
C ALA A 34 27.45 18.96 8.60
N ARG A 35 28.09 17.80 8.41
CA ARG A 35 27.37 16.52 8.16
C ARG A 35 26.45 16.13 9.31
N ALA A 36 26.84 16.33 10.57
CA ALA A 36 25.98 16.02 11.72
C ALA A 36 24.73 16.93 11.77
N ARG A 37 24.91 18.21 11.41
CA ARG A 37 23.79 19.18 11.31
C ARG A 37 22.83 18.83 10.17
N GLU A 38 23.38 18.45 8.99
CA GLU A 38 22.58 17.95 7.86
C GLU A 38 21.83 16.67 8.22
N ASP A 39 22.51 15.71 8.88
CA ASP A 39 21.88 14.45 9.32
C ASP A 39 20.75 14.72 10.32
N ALA A 40 20.91 15.68 11.23
CA ALA A 40 19.85 16.07 12.16
C ALA A 40 18.64 16.67 11.41
N ALA A 41 18.86 17.63 10.52
CA ALA A 41 17.79 18.23 9.70
C ALA A 41 17.08 17.18 8.81
N LEU A 42 17.84 16.28 8.22
CA LEU A 42 17.30 15.19 7.40
C LEU A 42 16.48 14.20 8.26
N THR A 43 16.92 13.95 9.50
CA THR A 43 16.19 13.05 10.42
C THR A 43 14.82 13.64 10.78
N GLU A 44 14.72 14.93 11.00
CA GLU A 44 13.41 15.56 11.27
C GLU A 44 12.49 15.47 10.06
N ARG A 45 12.98 15.63 8.85
CA ARG A 45 12.18 15.43 7.63
C ARG A 45 11.74 13.97 7.49
N ILE A 46 12.62 13.01 7.78
CA ILE A 46 12.31 11.57 7.79
C ILE A 46 11.19 11.29 8.81
N ARG A 47 11.24 11.88 10.01
CA ARG A 47 10.17 11.75 11.03
C ARG A 47 8.85 12.28 10.51
N ALA A 48 8.82 13.47 9.95
CA ALA A 48 7.60 14.07 9.41
C ALA A 48 6.97 13.22 8.28
N ILE A 49 7.79 12.67 7.39
CA ILE A 49 7.31 11.76 6.34
C ILE A 49 6.79 10.45 6.95
N HIS A 50 7.48 9.89 7.94
CA HIS A 50 7.07 8.65 8.61
C HIS A 50 5.74 8.83 9.34
N GLU A 51 5.53 9.94 10.03
CA GLU A 51 4.26 10.29 10.68
C GLU A 51 3.14 10.48 9.66
N ARG A 52 3.38 11.28 8.61
CA ARG A 52 2.41 11.49 7.52
C ARG A 52 2.03 10.19 6.82
N SER A 53 2.96 9.25 6.74
CA SER A 53 2.71 7.89 6.23
C SER A 53 2.13 6.93 7.26
N ARG A 54 1.53 7.45 8.34
CA ARG A 54 0.90 6.65 9.42
C ARG A 54 1.86 5.66 10.10
N GLY A 55 3.16 5.96 10.09
CA GLY A 55 4.19 5.07 10.64
C GLY A 55 4.37 3.77 9.85
N THR A 56 4.00 3.74 8.57
CA THR A 56 4.04 2.50 7.76
C THR A 56 5.25 2.43 6.82
N TYR A 57 5.82 3.58 6.44
CA TYR A 57 6.89 3.61 5.44
C TYR A 57 8.24 3.20 6.02
N GLY A 58 8.86 2.21 5.37
CA GLY A 58 10.28 1.89 5.53
C GLY A 58 11.17 2.75 4.62
N ALA A 59 12.49 2.58 4.75
CA ALA A 59 13.49 3.36 4.03
C ALA A 59 13.28 3.51 2.51
N PRO A 60 12.80 2.51 1.76
CA PRO A 60 12.55 2.70 0.32
C PRO A 60 11.49 3.74 -0.01
N ARG A 61 10.35 3.74 0.72
CA ARG A 61 9.26 4.70 0.50
C ARG A 61 9.61 6.08 1.04
N ILE A 62 10.27 6.17 2.20
CA ILE A 62 10.81 7.44 2.73
C ILE A 62 11.80 8.06 1.74
N HIS A 63 12.69 7.28 1.16
CA HIS A 63 13.63 7.74 0.14
C HIS A 63 12.91 8.31 -1.10
N ALA A 64 11.86 7.63 -1.55
CA ALA A 64 11.05 8.08 -2.68
C ALA A 64 10.30 9.39 -2.38
N GLU A 65 9.80 9.57 -1.13
CA GLU A 65 9.17 10.83 -0.69
C GLU A 65 10.18 11.97 -0.68
N LEU A 66 11.35 11.76 -0.08
CA LEU A 66 12.41 12.76 -0.05
C LEU A 66 12.83 13.20 -1.46
N ALA A 67 12.95 12.23 -2.39
CA ALA A 67 13.27 12.52 -3.79
C ALA A 67 12.16 13.33 -4.48
N ALA A 68 10.89 13.01 -4.24
CA ALA A 68 9.74 13.75 -4.75
C ALA A 68 9.67 15.18 -4.19
N GLU A 69 10.16 15.40 -2.96
CA GLU A 69 10.31 16.72 -2.31
C GLU A 69 11.63 17.43 -2.71
N GLY A 70 12.35 16.93 -3.73
CA GLY A 70 13.59 17.54 -4.21
C GLY A 70 14.83 17.26 -3.36
N THR A 71 14.76 16.31 -2.40
CA THR A 71 15.92 15.95 -1.56
C THR A 71 16.57 14.66 -2.05
N HIS A 72 17.68 14.80 -2.74
CA HIS A 72 18.43 13.68 -3.30
C HIS A 72 19.51 13.18 -2.31
N VAL A 73 19.23 12.07 -1.66
CA VAL A 73 20.12 11.40 -0.70
C VAL A 73 20.18 9.91 -0.99
N SER A 74 21.25 9.24 -0.57
CA SER A 74 21.32 7.79 -0.78
C SER A 74 20.33 7.03 0.13
N ARG A 75 19.74 5.95 -0.39
CA ARG A 75 18.87 5.06 0.38
C ARG A 75 19.57 4.49 1.63
N LYS A 76 20.89 4.23 1.55
CA LYS A 76 21.67 3.77 2.71
C LYS A 76 21.73 4.83 3.82
N ARG A 77 21.85 6.15 3.46
CA ARG A 77 21.82 7.26 4.45
C ARG A 77 20.44 7.32 5.14
N VAL A 78 19.36 7.24 4.38
CA VAL A 78 17.99 7.20 4.93
C VAL A 78 17.82 6.03 5.90
N ALA A 79 18.19 4.80 5.49
CA ALA A 79 18.07 3.62 6.34
C ALA A 79 18.89 3.73 7.63
N ARG A 80 20.09 4.31 7.58
CA ARG A 80 20.94 4.55 8.76
C ARG A 80 20.29 5.54 9.73
N LEU A 81 19.75 6.65 9.21
CA LEU A 81 19.12 7.68 10.02
C LEU A 81 17.80 7.19 10.65
N MET A 82 16.98 6.44 9.89
CA MET A 82 15.78 5.79 10.43
C MET A 82 16.12 4.87 11.60
N ARG A 83 17.12 3.99 11.42
CA ARG A 83 17.57 3.09 12.50
C ARG A 83 18.06 3.86 13.72
N ALA A 84 18.86 4.91 13.53
CA ALA A 84 19.36 5.75 14.61
C ALA A 84 18.22 6.51 15.35
N ALA A 85 17.12 6.79 14.67
CA ALA A 85 15.94 7.45 15.21
C ALA A 85 14.88 6.47 15.77
N GLY A 86 15.12 5.14 15.71
CA GLY A 86 14.16 4.12 16.13
C GLY A 86 12.91 4.04 15.24
N LEU A 87 13.01 4.44 13.95
CA LEU A 87 11.89 4.42 13.02
C LEU A 87 11.94 3.16 12.17
N GLU A 88 10.83 2.41 12.16
CA GLU A 88 10.69 1.19 11.39
C GLU A 88 9.42 1.23 10.53
N GLY A 89 9.52 0.69 9.31
CA GLY A 89 8.35 0.52 8.45
C GLY A 89 7.64 -0.79 8.72
N VAL A 90 6.37 -0.85 8.40
CA VAL A 90 5.57 -2.08 8.50
C VAL A 90 6.02 -3.07 7.44
N SER A 91 6.29 -4.30 7.85
CA SER A 91 6.64 -5.42 6.97
C SER A 91 5.50 -6.43 6.92
N ARG A 92 5.18 -6.92 5.74
CA ARG A 92 4.25 -8.04 5.59
C ARG A 92 4.84 -9.26 6.30
N ARG A 93 4.20 -9.72 7.37
CA ARG A 93 4.54 -11.02 7.97
C ARG A 93 4.15 -12.09 6.96
N LYS A 94 4.98 -13.13 6.80
CA LYS A 94 4.58 -14.33 6.05
C LYS A 94 3.54 -15.06 6.92
N GLY A 95 2.26 -14.85 6.61
CA GLY A 95 1.14 -15.55 7.25
C GLY A 95 1.03 -17.00 6.75
N TRP A 96 0.36 -17.84 7.52
CA TRP A 96 0.03 -19.21 7.14
C TRP A 96 -1.06 -19.19 6.05
N LYS A 97 -0.93 -20.07 5.04
CA LYS A 97 -1.98 -20.26 4.03
C LYS A 97 -3.13 -21.09 4.62
N THR A 98 -4.36 -20.57 4.54
CA THR A 98 -5.56 -21.19 5.11
C THR A 98 -6.64 -21.55 4.07
N THR A 99 -6.32 -21.75 2.80
CA THR A 99 -7.34 -22.03 1.78
C THR A 99 -7.46 -23.52 1.54
N VAL A 100 -8.69 -24.09 1.74
CA VAL A 100 -9.08 -25.46 1.41
C VAL A 100 -9.97 -25.43 0.18
N ARG A 101 -9.67 -26.29 -0.80
CA ARG A 101 -10.25 -26.34 -2.14
C ARG A 101 -11.57 -27.12 -2.18
N ASP A 102 -12.60 -26.61 -2.89
CA ASP A 102 -13.79 -27.36 -3.32
C ASP A 102 -13.64 -27.88 -4.76
N GLN A 103 -13.97 -29.17 -4.97
CA GLN A 103 -13.64 -29.89 -6.22
C GLN A 103 -14.78 -29.95 -7.26
N ASN A 104 -15.98 -29.39 -7.00
CA ASN A 104 -17.19 -29.72 -7.78
C ASN A 104 -17.87 -28.56 -8.54
N ALA A 105 -17.30 -27.37 -8.62
CA ALA A 105 -17.91 -26.21 -9.31
C ALA A 105 -17.51 -26.13 -10.80
N ARG A 106 -18.47 -25.83 -11.70
CA ARG A 106 -18.22 -25.55 -13.14
C ARG A 106 -17.97 -24.06 -13.34
N PRO A 107 -16.81 -23.64 -13.87
CA PRO A 107 -16.43 -22.23 -13.99
C PRO A 107 -16.89 -21.55 -15.29
N ALA A 108 -16.99 -20.22 -15.25
CA ALA A 108 -16.96 -19.37 -16.43
C ALA A 108 -15.57 -19.43 -17.10
N PRO A 109 -15.43 -19.13 -18.41
CA PRO A 109 -14.13 -19.17 -19.08
C PRO A 109 -13.16 -18.16 -18.47
N ASP A 110 -11.92 -18.58 -18.24
CA ASP A 110 -10.82 -17.68 -17.88
C ASP A 110 -10.42 -16.85 -19.10
N LEU A 111 -10.75 -15.56 -19.09
CA LEU A 111 -10.39 -14.62 -20.16
C LEU A 111 -9.02 -13.96 -19.94
N VAL A 112 -8.40 -14.18 -18.80
CA VAL A 112 -7.16 -13.52 -18.39
C VAL A 112 -5.93 -14.38 -18.70
N GLU A 113 -6.08 -15.71 -18.80
CA GLU A 113 -5.00 -16.66 -19.09
C GLU A 113 -3.72 -16.38 -18.26
N ARG A 114 -3.87 -16.04 -16.98
CA ARG A 114 -2.78 -15.66 -16.07
C ARG A 114 -2.00 -14.38 -16.45
N LYS A 115 -2.47 -13.61 -17.42
CA LYS A 115 -1.87 -12.35 -17.81
C LYS A 115 -2.58 -11.18 -17.11
N PHE A 116 -2.32 -10.99 -15.81
CA PHE A 116 -2.84 -9.85 -15.02
C PHE A 116 -2.11 -8.56 -15.34
N VAL A 117 -1.86 -8.28 -16.62
CA VAL A 117 -1.20 -7.07 -17.10
C VAL A 117 -2.20 -6.31 -17.97
N ALA A 118 -2.47 -5.08 -17.58
CA ALA A 118 -3.25 -4.14 -18.37
C ALA A 118 -2.32 -3.02 -18.85
N ASP A 119 -2.53 -2.55 -20.09
CA ASP A 119 -1.74 -1.49 -20.70
C ASP A 119 -2.31 -0.10 -20.41
N GLY A 120 -3.52 -0.03 -19.88
CA GLY A 120 -4.25 1.18 -19.53
C GLY A 120 -5.29 0.97 -18.42
N PRO A 121 -5.88 2.04 -17.92
CA PRO A 121 -6.95 1.96 -16.93
C PRO A 121 -8.19 1.28 -17.50
N ASP A 122 -8.97 0.65 -16.62
CA ASP A 122 -10.29 0.09 -16.92
C ASP A 122 -10.32 -0.99 -18.02
N GLN A 123 -9.19 -1.68 -18.25
CA GLN A 123 -9.11 -2.87 -19.10
C GLN A 123 -9.36 -4.16 -18.32
N LEU A 124 -8.85 -4.23 -17.12
CA LEU A 124 -8.98 -5.38 -16.22
C LEU A 124 -9.19 -4.89 -14.80
N TRP A 125 -10.30 -5.29 -14.21
CA TRP A 125 -10.59 -5.17 -12.79
C TRP A 125 -10.48 -6.53 -12.12
N VAL A 126 -9.87 -6.58 -10.97
CA VAL A 126 -9.77 -7.78 -10.14
C VAL A 126 -10.56 -7.55 -8.86
N ALA A 127 -11.41 -8.50 -8.50
CA ALA A 127 -12.31 -8.36 -7.36
C ALA A 127 -12.21 -9.54 -6.41
N ASP A 128 -12.40 -9.26 -5.12
CA ASP A 128 -12.39 -10.27 -4.07
C ASP A 128 -13.09 -9.75 -2.80
N ILE A 129 -13.35 -10.65 -1.87
CA ILE A 129 -13.99 -10.37 -0.59
C ILE A 129 -13.06 -10.79 0.54
N THR A 130 -12.96 -9.93 1.55
CA THR A 130 -12.31 -10.25 2.82
C THR A 130 -13.25 -9.96 4.00
N TYR A 131 -12.87 -10.41 5.18
CA TYR A 131 -13.59 -10.09 6.42
C TYR A 131 -12.71 -9.29 7.37
N ILE A 132 -13.34 -8.40 8.11
CA ILE A 132 -12.72 -7.55 9.11
C ILE A 132 -13.30 -7.94 10.47
N PRO A 133 -12.49 -8.48 11.39
CA PRO A 133 -12.97 -8.85 12.71
C PRO A 133 -13.22 -7.59 13.54
N THR A 134 -14.38 -7.56 14.20
CA THR A 134 -14.72 -6.58 15.23
C THR A 134 -15.25 -7.29 16.47
N TRP A 135 -15.29 -6.61 17.62
CA TRP A 135 -15.89 -7.22 18.82
C TRP A 135 -17.41 -7.45 18.66
N ALA A 136 -18.06 -6.71 17.77
CA ALA A 136 -19.49 -6.85 17.46
C ALA A 136 -19.76 -7.85 16.32
N GLY A 137 -18.77 -8.65 15.90
CA GLY A 137 -18.89 -9.61 14.80
C GLY A 137 -18.12 -9.19 13.56
N PHE A 138 -18.22 -9.99 12.50
CA PHE A 138 -17.51 -9.72 11.24
C PHE A 138 -18.17 -8.62 10.42
N LEU A 139 -17.34 -7.82 9.76
CA LEU A 139 -17.70 -6.93 8.68
C LEU A 139 -17.05 -7.46 7.41
N PHE A 140 -17.82 -7.73 6.37
CA PHE A 140 -17.29 -8.17 5.06
C PHE A 140 -16.99 -6.95 4.19
N LEU A 141 -15.88 -7.00 3.49
CA LEU A 141 -15.43 -5.98 2.55
C LEU A 141 -15.23 -6.61 1.18
N ALA A 142 -16.04 -6.22 0.19
CA ALA A 142 -15.79 -6.49 -1.22
C ALA A 142 -15.02 -5.33 -1.84
N VAL A 143 -14.05 -5.63 -2.69
CA VAL A 143 -13.24 -4.64 -3.41
C VAL A 143 -13.16 -4.95 -4.89
N VAL A 144 -13.06 -3.90 -5.70
CA VAL A 144 -12.74 -3.94 -7.12
C VAL A 144 -11.49 -3.11 -7.33
N VAL A 145 -10.43 -3.71 -7.83
CA VAL A 145 -9.10 -3.10 -8.01
C VAL A 145 -8.77 -3.04 -9.49
N ASP A 146 -8.45 -1.87 -10.00
CA ASP A 146 -7.92 -1.71 -11.36
C ASP A 146 -6.51 -2.31 -11.46
N ALA A 147 -6.31 -3.23 -12.38
CA ALA A 147 -5.08 -4.01 -12.49
C ALA A 147 -3.88 -3.17 -12.93
N TRP A 148 -4.11 -2.12 -13.73
CA TRP A 148 -3.06 -1.24 -14.22
C TRP A 148 -2.55 -0.27 -13.16
N SER A 149 -3.47 0.40 -12.49
CA SER A 149 -3.14 1.47 -11.53
C SER A 149 -3.07 0.98 -10.07
N ARG A 150 -3.58 -0.23 -9.80
CA ARG A 150 -3.79 -0.76 -8.44
C ARG A 150 -4.74 0.08 -7.59
N ARG A 151 -5.52 0.93 -8.22
CA ARG A 151 -6.53 1.75 -7.57
C ARG A 151 -7.72 0.89 -7.18
N VAL A 152 -8.19 1.02 -5.95
CA VAL A 152 -9.49 0.51 -5.55
C VAL A 152 -10.53 1.43 -6.17
N VAL A 153 -11.23 0.92 -7.19
CA VAL A 153 -12.20 1.68 -8.00
C VAL A 153 -13.63 1.46 -7.53
N GLY A 154 -13.86 0.39 -6.76
CA GLY A 154 -15.16 0.14 -6.13
C GLY A 154 -14.97 -0.70 -4.87
N TRP A 155 -15.79 -0.48 -3.88
CA TRP A 155 -15.80 -1.25 -2.64
C TRP A 155 -17.14 -1.12 -1.92
N ALA A 156 -17.51 -2.13 -1.15
CA ALA A 156 -18.69 -2.13 -0.31
C ALA A 156 -18.43 -2.92 0.97
N MET A 157 -19.20 -2.62 2.02
CA MET A 157 -19.09 -3.32 3.29
C MET A 157 -20.46 -3.70 3.83
N ALA A 158 -20.63 -4.96 4.24
CA ALA A 158 -21.85 -5.47 4.85
C ALA A 158 -21.57 -6.37 6.05
N THR A 159 -22.58 -6.59 6.88
CA THR A 159 -22.52 -7.54 8.00
C THR A 159 -22.91 -8.97 7.59
N TYR A 160 -23.16 -9.18 6.32
CA TYR A 160 -23.55 -10.43 5.69
C TYR A 160 -22.76 -10.65 4.39
N LEU A 161 -22.60 -11.91 4.02
CA LEU A 161 -21.89 -12.32 2.80
C LEU A 161 -22.91 -12.80 1.75
N ARG A 162 -23.52 -11.84 1.05
CA ARG A 162 -24.51 -12.09 -0.02
C ARG A 162 -24.10 -11.42 -1.32
N THR A 163 -24.82 -11.71 -2.41
CA THR A 163 -24.57 -11.14 -3.75
C THR A 163 -24.68 -9.62 -3.77
N GLU A 164 -25.54 -9.02 -2.95
CA GLU A 164 -25.71 -7.58 -2.85
C GLU A 164 -24.41 -6.86 -2.52
N LEU A 165 -23.54 -7.46 -1.69
CA LEU A 165 -22.25 -6.89 -1.33
C LEU A 165 -21.35 -6.68 -2.55
N VAL A 166 -21.24 -7.69 -3.42
CA VAL A 166 -20.40 -7.58 -4.65
C VAL A 166 -21.07 -6.71 -5.70
N LEU A 167 -22.39 -6.65 -5.75
CA LEU A 167 -23.14 -5.75 -6.63
C LEU A 167 -22.93 -4.28 -6.25
N GLU A 168 -22.95 -3.94 -4.96
CA GLU A 168 -22.66 -2.58 -4.47
C GLU A 168 -21.23 -2.15 -4.84
N ALA A 169 -20.23 -3.02 -4.65
CA ALA A 169 -18.85 -2.74 -5.04
C ALA A 169 -18.70 -2.54 -6.55
N LEU A 170 -19.35 -3.40 -7.37
CA LEU A 170 -19.36 -3.27 -8.83
C LEU A 170 -20.08 -1.98 -9.26
N ASN A 171 -21.23 -1.65 -8.67
CA ASN A 171 -21.96 -0.45 -9.00
C ASN A 171 -21.16 0.82 -8.70
N MET A 172 -20.44 0.86 -7.59
CA MET A 172 -19.53 1.95 -7.25
C MET A 172 -18.44 2.09 -8.32
N ALA A 173 -17.79 0.97 -8.72
CA ALA A 173 -16.75 0.96 -9.74
C ALA A 173 -17.29 1.47 -11.09
N VAL A 174 -18.43 0.96 -11.54
CA VAL A 174 -19.07 1.38 -12.80
C VAL A 174 -19.46 2.85 -12.78
N SER A 175 -20.04 3.35 -11.68
CA SER A 175 -20.44 4.75 -11.55
C SER A 175 -19.26 5.71 -11.57
N GLN A 176 -18.15 5.33 -10.95
CA GLN A 176 -16.94 6.17 -10.89
C GLN A 176 -16.15 6.16 -12.20
N ARG A 177 -16.11 5.03 -12.91
CA ARG A 177 -15.20 4.80 -14.02
C ARG A 177 -15.87 4.87 -15.39
N GLN A 178 -17.16 4.54 -15.48
CA GLN A 178 -17.96 4.49 -16.72
C GLN A 178 -17.21 3.76 -17.85
N PRO A 179 -16.76 2.50 -17.65
CA PRO A 179 -15.92 1.80 -18.60
C PRO A 179 -16.73 1.47 -19.88
N GLU A 180 -16.11 1.58 -21.04
CA GLU A 180 -16.73 1.14 -22.31
C GLU A 180 -16.72 -0.39 -22.40
N SER A 181 -15.65 -1.03 -21.99
CA SER A 181 -15.50 -2.48 -21.94
C SER A 181 -14.39 -2.85 -20.99
N VAL A 182 -14.71 -3.49 -19.89
CA VAL A 182 -13.75 -3.93 -18.88
C VAL A 182 -13.94 -5.42 -18.57
N ILE A 183 -12.86 -6.15 -18.38
CA ILE A 183 -12.89 -7.51 -17.85
C ILE A 183 -12.94 -7.40 -16.33
N HIS A 184 -13.94 -8.01 -15.69
CA HIS A 184 -14.06 -8.14 -14.24
C HIS A 184 -13.69 -9.57 -13.86
N HIS A 185 -12.50 -9.74 -13.30
CA HIS A 185 -11.99 -11.04 -12.88
C HIS A 185 -12.16 -11.24 -11.39
N SER A 186 -12.72 -12.38 -10.99
CA SER A 186 -12.93 -12.78 -9.60
C SER A 186 -12.66 -14.27 -9.40
N ASP A 187 -12.65 -14.70 -8.14
CA ASP A 187 -12.74 -16.11 -7.82
C ASP A 187 -14.12 -16.68 -8.19
N GLN A 188 -14.31 -17.98 -7.97
CA GLN A 188 -15.58 -18.70 -8.23
C GLN A 188 -16.52 -18.66 -7.02
N GLY A 189 -16.45 -17.64 -6.18
CA GLY A 189 -17.36 -17.47 -5.07
C GLY A 189 -18.83 -17.42 -5.52
N CYS A 190 -19.73 -17.98 -4.72
CA CYS A 190 -21.18 -18.06 -5.05
C CYS A 190 -21.81 -16.68 -5.30
N GLN A 191 -21.22 -15.60 -4.78
CA GLN A 191 -21.67 -14.23 -5.00
C GLN A 191 -21.43 -13.79 -6.45
N TYR A 192 -20.26 -14.12 -7.02
CA TYR A 192 -19.86 -13.76 -8.39
C TYR A 192 -20.51 -14.66 -9.45
N THR A 193 -20.87 -15.91 -9.08
CA THR A 193 -21.56 -16.85 -9.99
C THR A 193 -23.06 -16.66 -10.03
N SER A 194 -23.61 -15.73 -9.27
CA SER A 194 -25.06 -15.46 -9.19
C SER A 194 -25.61 -14.89 -10.51
N ILE A 195 -26.87 -15.23 -10.83
CA ILE A 195 -27.59 -14.71 -12.01
C ILE A 195 -27.65 -13.20 -11.96
N ALA A 196 -27.91 -12.62 -10.77
CA ALA A 196 -28.03 -11.16 -10.58
C ALA A 196 -26.70 -10.45 -10.90
N PHE A 197 -25.57 -10.99 -10.49
CA PHE A 197 -24.26 -10.43 -10.81
C PHE A 197 -23.98 -10.50 -12.33
N GLY A 198 -24.21 -11.64 -12.97
CA GLY A 198 -24.04 -11.79 -14.41
C GLY A 198 -24.95 -10.87 -15.23
N HIS A 199 -26.20 -10.62 -14.77
CA HIS A 199 -27.13 -9.69 -15.40
C HIS A 199 -26.60 -8.25 -15.28
N ARG A 200 -26.17 -7.83 -14.10
CA ARG A 200 -25.64 -6.50 -13.86
C ARG A 200 -24.34 -6.23 -14.64
N CYS A 201 -23.47 -7.22 -14.78
CA CYS A 201 -22.28 -7.09 -15.63
C CYS A 201 -22.67 -6.80 -17.09
N ARG A 202 -23.63 -7.54 -17.66
CA ARG A 202 -24.09 -7.30 -19.03
C ARG A 202 -24.69 -5.91 -19.24
N GLU A 203 -25.52 -5.44 -18.31
CA GLU A 203 -26.09 -4.10 -18.35
C GLU A 203 -25.04 -2.99 -18.33
N ALA A 204 -23.94 -3.22 -17.62
CA ALA A 204 -22.87 -2.25 -17.44
C ALA A 204 -21.75 -2.35 -18.52
N GLY A 205 -21.86 -3.25 -19.50
CA GLY A 205 -20.79 -3.49 -20.46
C GLY A 205 -19.55 -4.16 -19.85
N VAL A 206 -19.69 -4.74 -18.66
CA VAL A 206 -18.62 -5.43 -17.95
C VAL A 206 -18.59 -6.91 -18.37
N ARG A 207 -17.42 -7.42 -18.71
CA ARG A 207 -17.21 -8.81 -19.10
C ARG A 207 -16.74 -9.64 -17.90
N PRO A 208 -17.58 -10.52 -17.33
CA PRO A 208 -17.15 -11.35 -16.22
C PRO A 208 -16.13 -12.40 -16.67
N SER A 209 -15.10 -12.58 -15.86
CA SER A 209 -14.08 -13.63 -16.02
C SER A 209 -13.86 -14.27 -14.65
N MET A 210 -13.64 -15.57 -14.62
CA MET A 210 -13.41 -16.31 -13.40
C MET A 210 -12.15 -17.13 -13.53
N GLY A 211 -11.30 -17.11 -12.52
CA GLY A 211 -10.12 -17.94 -12.44
C GLY A 211 -10.43 -19.44 -12.40
N SER A 212 -9.44 -20.28 -12.64
CA SER A 212 -9.57 -21.71 -12.45
C SER A 212 -9.65 -22.04 -10.96
N VAL A 213 -10.45 -23.06 -10.60
CA VAL A 213 -10.62 -23.48 -9.20
C VAL A 213 -9.28 -23.77 -8.54
N GLY A 214 -8.91 -23.00 -7.53
CA GLY A 214 -7.74 -23.21 -6.68
C GLY A 214 -6.41 -22.72 -7.26
N ASP A 215 -6.42 -21.83 -8.25
CA ASP A 215 -5.20 -21.16 -8.70
C ASP A 215 -4.95 -19.90 -7.85
N CYS A 216 -3.92 -19.98 -6.99
CA CYS A 216 -3.53 -18.89 -6.11
C CYS A 216 -2.91 -17.68 -6.85
N PHE A 217 -2.70 -17.77 -8.17
CA PHE A 217 -2.18 -16.65 -8.97
C PHE A 217 -3.29 -15.74 -9.49
N ASP A 218 -4.53 -16.24 -9.55
CA ASP A 218 -5.66 -15.52 -10.15
C ASP A 218 -6.11 -14.31 -9.33
N ASN A 219 -5.72 -14.20 -8.05
CA ASN A 219 -6.12 -13.09 -7.17
C ASN A 219 -4.96 -12.37 -6.44
N ALA A 220 -3.72 -12.58 -6.88
CA ALA A 220 -2.52 -12.02 -6.21
C ALA A 220 -2.58 -10.50 -6.01
N MET A 221 -3.37 -9.78 -6.82
CA MET A 221 -3.52 -8.34 -6.72
C MET A 221 -4.43 -7.94 -5.57
N CYS A 222 -5.60 -8.57 -5.42
CA CYS A 222 -6.47 -8.38 -4.27
C CYS A 222 -5.81 -8.88 -2.99
N GLU A 223 -5.14 -10.04 -3.01
CA GLU A 223 -4.32 -10.52 -1.88
C GLU A 223 -3.27 -9.49 -1.47
N SER A 224 -2.62 -8.86 -2.45
CA SER A 224 -1.66 -7.78 -2.17
C SER A 224 -2.29 -6.55 -1.54
N PHE A 225 -3.51 -6.19 -1.93
CA PHE A 225 -4.28 -5.13 -1.29
C PHE A 225 -4.68 -5.53 0.13
N PHE A 226 -5.25 -6.71 0.33
CA PHE A 226 -5.68 -7.19 1.65
C PHE A 226 -4.54 -7.32 2.63
N ALA A 227 -3.40 -7.89 2.20
CA ALA A 227 -2.21 -7.93 3.05
C ALA A 227 -1.69 -6.52 3.41
N THR A 228 -1.92 -5.52 2.56
CA THR A 228 -1.60 -4.13 2.87
C THR A 228 -2.59 -3.55 3.88
N LEU A 229 -3.90 -3.77 3.68
CA LEU A 229 -4.95 -3.37 4.61
C LEU A 229 -4.73 -3.99 6.00
N GLU A 230 -4.44 -5.28 6.04
CA GLU A 230 -4.13 -6.02 7.27
C GLU A 230 -2.95 -5.40 8.01
N CYS A 231 -1.77 -5.36 7.38
CA CYS A 231 -0.56 -4.87 8.03
C CYS A 231 -0.60 -3.38 8.39
N GLU A 232 -1.22 -2.53 7.55
CA GLU A 232 -1.17 -1.08 7.72
C GLU A 232 -2.36 -0.52 8.50
N LEU A 233 -3.47 -1.28 8.65
CA LEU A 233 -4.65 -0.88 9.38
C LEU A 233 -5.10 -1.90 10.43
N LEU A 234 -5.46 -3.14 10.03
CA LEU A 234 -6.19 -4.07 10.89
C LEU A 234 -5.33 -4.59 12.05
N ASP A 235 -4.07 -4.95 11.80
CA ASP A 235 -3.12 -5.44 12.83
C ASP A 235 -2.72 -4.36 13.84
N ARG A 236 -3.02 -3.10 13.54
CA ARG A 236 -2.52 -1.97 14.35
C ARG A 236 -3.50 -1.52 15.41
N ARG A 237 -4.78 -1.87 15.28
CA ARG A 237 -5.80 -1.61 16.29
C ARG A 237 -7.00 -2.54 16.15
N PRO A 238 -7.54 -3.05 17.26
CA PRO A 238 -8.83 -3.74 17.23
C PRO A 238 -9.97 -2.75 17.02
N PHE A 239 -11.06 -3.19 16.38
CA PHE A 239 -12.29 -2.41 16.24
C PHE A 239 -13.35 -2.93 17.21
N ARG A 240 -13.98 -2.02 17.94
CA ARG A 240 -15.06 -2.36 18.87
C ARG A 240 -16.38 -2.59 18.15
N THR A 241 -16.65 -1.76 17.14
CA THR A 241 -17.91 -1.79 16.39
C THR A 241 -17.64 -1.88 14.88
N GLN A 242 -18.61 -2.39 14.14
CA GLN A 242 -18.59 -2.40 12.68
C GLN A 242 -18.64 -0.98 12.09
N ALA A 243 -19.28 -0.02 12.77
CA ALA A 243 -19.28 1.38 12.34
C ALA A 243 -17.88 2.01 12.43
N GLU A 244 -17.14 1.73 13.50
CA GLU A 244 -15.74 2.16 13.63
C GLU A 244 -14.85 1.55 12.53
N ALA A 245 -15.01 0.26 12.25
CA ALA A 245 -14.29 -0.42 11.18
C ALA A 245 -14.61 0.19 9.80
N ARG A 246 -15.90 0.49 9.51
CA ARG A 246 -16.32 1.14 8.25
C ARG A 246 -15.62 2.47 8.03
N LEU A 247 -15.60 3.35 9.02
CA LEU A 247 -14.96 4.66 8.94
C LEU A 247 -13.44 4.52 8.72
N ALA A 248 -12.81 3.58 9.43
CA ALA A 248 -11.38 3.34 9.30
C ALA A 248 -10.97 2.80 7.92
N VAL A 249 -11.76 1.88 7.35
CA VAL A 249 -11.53 1.34 6.00
C VAL A 249 -11.81 2.39 4.94
N PHE A 250 -12.88 3.19 5.08
CA PHE A 250 -13.15 4.33 4.21
C PHE A 250 -11.95 5.29 4.18
N ASP A 251 -11.49 5.75 5.34
CA ASP A 251 -10.33 6.65 5.44
C ASP A 251 -9.05 5.99 4.91
N PHE A 252 -8.90 4.66 5.09
CA PHE A 252 -7.77 3.93 4.54
C PHE A 252 -7.79 3.92 3.01
N ILE A 253 -8.91 3.60 2.37
CA ILE A 253 -9.02 3.50 0.91
C ILE A 253 -8.98 4.87 0.26
N GLU A 254 -9.87 5.79 0.66
CA GLU A 254 -10.09 7.07 0.00
C GLU A 254 -9.13 8.17 0.48
N GLY A 255 -8.76 8.16 1.76
CA GLY A 255 -7.86 9.17 2.33
C GLY A 255 -6.37 8.82 2.20
N TRP A 256 -6.04 7.53 2.13
CA TRP A 256 -4.64 7.10 2.17
C TRP A 256 -4.22 6.23 0.97
N TYR A 257 -4.83 5.04 0.79
CA TYR A 257 -4.36 4.06 -0.19
C TYR A 257 -4.37 4.59 -1.62
N ASN A 258 -5.52 5.07 -2.08
CA ASN A 258 -5.68 5.56 -3.44
C ASN A 258 -4.89 6.86 -3.72
N PRO A 259 -5.00 7.93 -2.90
CA PRO A 259 -4.39 9.21 -3.24
C PRO A 259 -2.92 9.33 -2.84
N GLN A 260 -2.45 8.64 -1.80
CA GLN A 260 -1.17 8.96 -1.18
C GLN A 260 -0.19 7.79 -1.12
N ARG A 261 -0.70 6.56 -0.88
CA ARG A 261 0.17 5.43 -0.60
C ARG A 261 1.04 5.06 -1.80
N ARG A 262 2.38 5.09 -1.61
CA ARG A 262 3.34 4.74 -2.67
C ARG A 262 3.45 3.24 -2.87
N HIS A 263 3.44 2.82 -4.15
CA HIS A 263 3.57 1.44 -4.59
C HIS A 263 4.88 1.22 -5.35
N SER A 264 5.69 0.25 -4.91
CA SER A 264 6.95 -0.08 -5.60
C SER A 264 6.73 -0.53 -7.04
N GLY A 265 5.65 -1.28 -7.31
CA GLY A 265 5.28 -1.72 -8.66
C GLY A 265 4.78 -0.60 -9.58
N LEU A 266 4.49 0.58 -9.05
CA LEU A 266 4.10 1.77 -9.80
C LEU A 266 5.21 2.85 -9.80
N GLY A 267 6.48 2.44 -9.66
CA GLY A 267 7.60 3.38 -9.57
C GLY A 267 7.53 4.30 -8.35
N TYR A 268 6.98 3.83 -7.26
CA TYR A 268 6.72 4.60 -6.04
C TYR A 268 5.73 5.77 -6.22
N LEU A 269 4.83 5.69 -7.18
CA LEU A 269 3.67 6.58 -7.27
C LEU A 269 2.49 6.00 -6.46
N SER A 270 1.56 6.85 -6.06
CA SER A 270 0.25 6.39 -5.58
C SER A 270 -0.63 5.99 -6.77
N PRO A 271 -1.67 5.16 -6.58
CA PRO A 271 -2.60 4.79 -7.65
C PRO A 271 -3.13 5.99 -8.44
N VAL A 272 -3.63 7.00 -7.77
CA VAL A 272 -4.14 8.24 -8.40
C VAL A 272 -3.04 9.01 -9.15
N ALA A 273 -1.84 9.12 -8.56
CA ALA A 273 -0.73 9.81 -9.22
C ALA A 273 -0.25 9.05 -10.47
N TYR A 274 -0.29 7.72 -10.41
CA TYR A 274 0.07 6.87 -11.55
C TYR A 274 -0.91 7.04 -12.71
N GLU A 275 -2.23 7.03 -12.46
CA GLU A 275 -3.25 7.27 -13.47
C GLU A 275 -3.09 8.66 -14.12
N ARG A 276 -2.92 9.70 -13.32
CA ARG A 276 -2.69 11.08 -13.84
C ARG A 276 -1.46 11.15 -14.74
N GLY A 277 -0.38 10.49 -14.37
CA GLY A 277 0.86 10.44 -15.16
C GLY A 277 0.72 9.65 -16.46
N GLY A 278 -0.06 8.56 -16.45
CA GLY A 278 -0.38 7.74 -17.63
C GLY A 278 -1.23 8.48 -18.65
N MET A 279 -2.31 9.11 -18.22
CA MET A 279 -3.20 9.91 -19.07
C MET A 279 -2.45 11.07 -19.76
N ALA A 280 -1.54 11.74 -19.02
CA ALA A 280 -0.72 12.80 -19.59
C ALA A 280 0.26 12.31 -20.68
N ARG A 281 0.72 11.06 -20.61
CA ARG A 281 1.58 10.45 -21.64
C ARG A 281 0.79 10.04 -22.88
N SER A 282 -0.39 9.45 -22.70
CA SER A 282 -1.29 9.06 -23.80
C SER A 282 -1.76 10.28 -24.60
N GLY A 283 -2.23 11.33 -23.95
CA GLY A 283 -2.63 12.56 -24.61
C GLY A 283 -1.51 13.27 -25.39
N LYS A 284 -0.25 13.21 -24.88
CA LYS A 284 0.91 13.73 -25.62
C LYS A 284 1.28 12.87 -26.83
N ALA A 285 1.06 11.55 -26.77
CA ALA A 285 1.31 10.63 -27.87
C ALA A 285 0.27 10.80 -28.99
N GLU A 286 -0.99 10.97 -28.62
CA GLU A 286 -2.09 11.26 -29.58
C GLU A 286 -1.93 12.63 -30.25
N ALA A 287 -1.60 13.68 -29.49
CA ALA A 287 -1.33 15.01 -30.03
C ALA A 287 -0.17 15.02 -31.03
N ARG A 288 0.88 14.21 -30.78
CA ARG A 288 1.99 14.04 -31.73
C ARG A 288 1.59 13.27 -32.99
N ARG A 289 0.68 12.29 -32.90
CA ARG A 289 0.18 11.55 -34.08
C ARG A 289 -0.78 12.37 -34.92
N ALA A 290 -1.53 13.30 -34.33
CA ALA A 290 -2.43 14.21 -35.03
C ALA A 290 -1.70 15.39 -35.70
N SER A 291 -0.40 15.57 -35.43
CA SER A 291 0.41 16.67 -36.00
C SER A 291 1.27 16.20 -37.18
N PHE A 292 1.07 14.98 -37.67
CA PHE A 292 1.62 14.40 -38.92
C PHE A 292 0.48 14.03 -39.88
#